data_a623d753ee5779a07e5ba956e1588711
#
_entry.id   a623d753ee5779a07e5ba956e1588711
#
_cell.length_a   1.000
_cell.length_b   1.000
_cell.length_c   1.000
_cell.angle_alpha   90.00
_cell.angle_beta   90.00
_cell.angle_gamma   90.00
#
_symmetry.space_group_name_H-M   'P 1'
#
loop_
_entity.id
_entity.type
_entity.pdbx_description
1 polymer ?
#
loop_
_entity_poly.entity_id
_entity_poly.type
_entity_poly.pdbx_seq_one_letter_code
_entity_poly.pdbx_strand_id
1 'polypeptide(L)'
;MKNDLTCEVVQDLLPSYVDHLTSDVTNTAIETHIRECADCRRILSDMQTPEPVPAETATDASTIDFLKKNNKRNKRRILAAILIVTLLLGSIWGYRTYFYPAPLKNTALIDYAVTVKDNKTIQIKGSLTDQTLGVAGIDYSCDPDHPETITINVRTNRISAAGHNTFSDKKTETHAVKKVYVNDQIAWEDGTSILPKAAQIYATIHPYIGDMSANEKTLAALGISNVFSIANFKLQTTETPYGLTIYLDDAFTKKQQTTVEKTMKNYAMVILACTKNLGSVTFSYTLDGKTTDFTYTKEQGENEFLGTCNYFRSSATEFQTLLAKTGILSDPVFSRLSGNQGYRLTEQLNNVPDAEITGTIQNEKQNIIKQYESYLPTNSWSPGSISKSFSSEKDALAYIGYKNLRSFALPQKADSISVTAT
;
A
#
# COMPACT_ATOMS: atom_id res chain seq x y z
N MET A 1 71.79 -39.73 68.57
CA MET A 1 70.38 -39.45 69.04
C MET A 1 69.60 -40.67 68.68
N LYS A 2 69.13 -41.47 69.70
CA LYS A 2 68.17 -42.52 69.44
C LYS A 2 66.89 -41.93 69.05
N ASN A 3 66.44 -42.04 67.82
CA ASN A 3 65.10 -41.72 67.39
C ASN A 3 64.17 -42.86 67.77
N ASP A 4 63.62 -42.79 69.01
CA ASP A 4 62.65 -43.80 69.45
C ASP A 4 61.25 -43.34 68.98
N LEU A 5 60.99 -43.50 67.63
CA LEU A 5 59.61 -43.41 67.15
C LEU A 5 58.83 -44.60 67.67
N THR A 6 57.73 -44.40 68.33
CA THR A 6 56.85 -45.48 68.75
C THR A 6 56.16 -46.09 67.54
N CYS A 7 55.72 -47.38 67.62
CA CYS A 7 55.01 -48.05 66.52
C CYS A 7 53.75 -47.25 66.05
N GLU A 8 53.04 -46.62 66.98
CA GLU A 8 51.86 -45.83 66.69
C GLU A 8 52.17 -44.64 65.76
N VAL A 9 53.26 -43.90 66.08
CA VAL A 9 53.68 -42.73 65.26
C VAL A 9 54.19 -43.19 63.89
N VAL A 10 54.88 -44.33 63.84
CA VAL A 10 55.34 -44.90 62.52
C VAL A 10 54.14 -45.29 61.68
N GLN A 11 53.11 -45.98 62.24
CA GLN A 11 51.92 -46.38 61.52
C GLN A 11 51.13 -45.19 60.98
N ASP A 12 50.99 -44.09 61.72
CA ASP A 12 50.37 -42.85 61.26
C ASP A 12 51.11 -42.21 60.12
N LEU A 13 52.42 -42.37 60.05
CA LEU A 13 53.26 -41.76 59.01
C LEU A 13 53.42 -42.67 57.77
N LEU A 14 53.16 -43.99 57.87
CA LEU A 14 53.28 -44.92 56.73
C LEU A 14 52.50 -44.54 55.49
N PRO A 15 51.27 -44.07 55.55
CA PRO A 15 50.53 -43.64 54.34
C PRO A 15 51.28 -42.50 53.63
N SER A 16 51.69 -41.48 54.38
CA SER A 16 52.47 -40.34 53.81
C SER A 16 53.85 -40.73 53.32
N TYR A 17 54.45 -41.77 53.93
CA TYR A 17 55.76 -42.31 53.49
C TYR A 17 55.59 -43.04 52.18
N VAL A 18 54.56 -43.87 52.00
CA VAL A 18 54.28 -44.57 50.74
C VAL A 18 54.00 -43.59 49.62
N ASP A 19 53.31 -42.50 49.93
CA ASP A 19 52.98 -41.45 48.93
C ASP A 19 54.14 -40.45 48.72
N HIS A 20 55.36 -40.71 49.32
CA HIS A 20 56.52 -39.83 49.19
C HIS A 20 56.33 -38.41 49.65
N LEU A 21 55.44 -38.21 50.65
CA LEU A 21 55.10 -36.86 51.18
C LEU A 21 55.82 -36.51 52.45
N THR A 22 56.73 -37.40 52.96
CA THR A 22 57.51 -37.21 54.17
C THR A 22 58.93 -36.67 53.83
N SER A 23 59.57 -35.91 54.78
CA SER A 23 60.91 -35.37 54.63
C SER A 23 61.97 -36.44 54.75
N ASP A 24 63.16 -36.23 54.18
CA ASP A 24 64.28 -37.17 54.23
C ASP A 24 64.72 -37.61 55.64
N VAL A 25 64.59 -36.66 56.62
CA VAL A 25 64.89 -36.96 58.03
C VAL A 25 63.85 -37.88 58.60
N THR A 26 62.58 -37.69 58.27
CA THR A 26 61.42 -38.52 58.72
C THR A 26 61.51 -39.89 58.06
N ASN A 27 61.90 -39.96 56.78
CA ASN A 27 62.07 -41.21 56.01
C ASN A 27 63.17 -42.08 56.69
N THR A 28 64.34 -41.49 57.02
CA THR A 28 65.41 -42.20 57.68
C THR A 28 64.96 -42.74 59.07
N ALA A 29 64.15 -42.00 59.83
CA ALA A 29 63.65 -42.48 61.10
C ALA A 29 62.64 -43.61 60.96
N ILE A 30 61.75 -43.53 59.98
CA ILE A 30 60.77 -44.59 59.66
C ILE A 30 61.47 -45.84 59.21
N GLU A 31 62.43 -45.76 58.31
CA GLU A 31 63.23 -46.88 57.77
C GLU A 31 64.06 -47.59 58.89
N THR A 32 64.58 -46.82 59.83
CA THR A 32 65.30 -47.36 60.99
C THR A 32 64.38 -48.19 61.87
N HIS A 33 63.17 -47.65 62.15
CA HIS A 33 62.17 -48.35 62.93
C HIS A 33 61.65 -49.67 62.23
N ILE A 34 61.34 -49.58 60.93
CA ILE A 34 60.88 -50.72 60.15
C ILE A 34 61.90 -51.85 60.07
N ARG A 35 63.20 -51.54 60.12
CA ARG A 35 64.23 -52.59 60.17
C ARG A 35 64.12 -53.39 61.47
N GLU A 36 63.75 -52.77 62.60
CA GLU A 36 63.79 -53.39 63.91
C GLU A 36 62.37 -53.94 64.30
N CYS A 37 61.28 -53.36 63.73
CA CYS A 37 59.91 -53.74 64.05
C CYS A 37 59.25 -54.54 62.92
N ALA A 38 58.93 -55.81 63.22
CA ALA A 38 58.30 -56.71 62.22
C ALA A 38 56.85 -56.35 61.90
N ASP A 39 56.14 -55.82 62.88
CA ASP A 39 54.71 -55.43 62.67
C ASP A 39 54.55 -54.24 61.76
N CYS A 40 55.35 -53.18 61.94
CA CYS A 40 55.32 -52.00 61.04
C CYS A 40 55.80 -52.36 59.64
N ARG A 41 56.77 -53.32 59.49
CA ARG A 41 57.20 -53.83 58.21
C ARG A 41 56.05 -54.52 57.44
N ARG A 42 55.28 -55.33 58.17
CA ARG A 42 54.15 -56.02 57.58
C ARG A 42 53.10 -55.03 57.09
N ILE A 43 52.73 -54.03 57.90
CA ILE A 43 51.75 -52.96 57.50
C ILE A 43 52.25 -52.20 56.28
N LEU A 44 53.54 -51.87 56.18
CA LEU A 44 54.09 -51.23 54.97
C LEU A 44 53.97 -52.15 53.77
N SER A 45 54.24 -53.45 53.90
CA SER A 45 54.11 -54.41 52.81
C SER A 45 52.64 -54.54 52.32
N ASP A 46 51.74 -54.55 53.25
CA ASP A 46 50.27 -54.60 52.93
C ASP A 46 49.80 -53.33 52.18
N MET A 47 50.38 -52.18 52.55
CA MET A 47 50.03 -50.85 51.86
C MET A 47 50.74 -50.79 50.47
N GLN A 48 51.82 -51.42 50.26
CA GLN A 48 52.54 -51.46 48.97
C GLN A 48 52.08 -52.56 47.99
N THR A 49 51.14 -53.42 48.48
CA THR A 49 50.57 -54.47 47.63
C THR A 49 49.53 -53.80 46.76
N PRO A 50 49.60 -53.83 45.40
CA PRO A 50 48.58 -53.24 44.56
C PRO A 50 47.23 -53.96 44.79
N GLU A 51 46.19 -53.22 45.15
CA GLU A 51 44.85 -53.76 45.08
C GLU A 51 44.61 -54.31 43.66
N PRO A 52 44.04 -55.48 43.51
CA PRO A 52 43.67 -55.99 42.20
C PRO A 52 42.61 -55.04 41.66
N VAL A 53 43.00 -54.25 40.63
CA VAL A 53 42.04 -53.42 39.86
C VAL A 53 40.93 -54.36 39.40
N PRO A 54 39.66 -54.13 39.76
CA PRO A 54 38.59 -54.96 39.23
C PRO A 54 38.63 -54.84 37.72
N ALA A 55 38.67 -55.95 36.98
CA ALA A 55 38.61 -56.00 35.55
C ALA A 55 37.42 -55.14 35.12
N GLU A 56 37.66 -54.04 34.42
CA GLU A 56 36.63 -53.24 33.81
C GLU A 56 35.73 -54.16 33.01
N THR A 57 34.57 -54.46 33.56
CA THR A 57 33.57 -55.23 32.86
C THR A 57 33.22 -54.44 31.62
N ALA A 58 33.22 -55.09 30.48
CA ALA A 58 32.91 -54.59 29.14
C ALA A 58 31.47 -54.10 28.97
N THR A 59 30.94 -53.34 29.94
CA THR A 59 29.58 -52.79 30.01
C THR A 59 29.52 -51.34 29.49
N ASP A 60 30.64 -50.65 29.31
CA ASP A 60 30.62 -49.24 28.92
C ASP A 60 30.37 -49.00 27.43
N ALA A 61 30.78 -49.93 26.57
CA ALA A 61 30.56 -49.77 25.12
C ALA A 61 29.07 -49.80 24.76
N SER A 62 28.27 -50.63 25.44
CA SER A 62 26.83 -50.73 25.20
C SER A 62 26.07 -49.52 25.76
N THR A 63 26.52 -48.97 26.88
CA THR A 63 25.88 -47.77 27.54
C THR A 63 26.21 -46.50 26.72
N ILE A 64 27.43 -46.38 26.23
CA ILE A 64 27.82 -45.26 25.36
C ILE A 64 27.07 -45.33 24.01
N ASP A 65 26.87 -46.52 23.45
CA ASP A 65 26.14 -46.69 22.19
C ASP A 65 24.62 -46.39 22.36
N PHE A 66 24.06 -46.77 23.51
CA PHE A 66 22.68 -46.42 23.88
C PHE A 66 22.49 -44.91 24.03
N LEU A 67 23.40 -44.20 24.68
CA LEU A 67 23.36 -42.76 24.84
C LEU A 67 23.52 -42.05 23.49
N LYS A 68 24.43 -42.50 22.61
CA LYS A 68 24.57 -41.99 21.25
C LYS A 68 23.33 -42.22 20.41
N LYS A 69 22.71 -43.42 20.50
CA LYS A 69 21.49 -43.76 19.77
C LYS A 69 20.28 -42.95 20.28
N ASN A 70 20.17 -42.73 21.58
CA ASN A 70 19.13 -41.94 22.20
C ASN A 70 19.31 -40.44 21.85
N ASN A 71 20.51 -39.93 21.86
CA ASN A 71 20.80 -38.54 21.47
C ASN A 71 20.50 -38.30 19.97
N LYS A 72 20.81 -39.27 19.10
CA LYS A 72 20.42 -39.20 17.68
C LYS A 72 18.90 -39.26 17.47
N ARG A 73 18.20 -40.05 18.27
CA ARG A 73 16.74 -40.16 18.26
C ARG A 73 16.07 -38.88 18.79
N ASN A 74 16.60 -38.29 19.87
CA ASN A 74 16.15 -37.03 20.42
C ASN A 74 16.41 -35.85 19.49
N LYS A 75 17.61 -35.78 18.84
CA LYS A 75 17.89 -34.78 17.81
C LYS A 75 16.89 -34.85 16.66
N ARG A 76 16.54 -36.05 16.18
CA ARG A 76 15.50 -36.24 15.14
C ARG A 76 14.11 -35.80 15.62
N ARG A 77 13.74 -36.07 16.87
CA ARG A 77 12.46 -35.61 17.46
C ARG A 77 12.42 -34.10 17.59
N ILE A 78 13.51 -33.49 18.03
CA ILE A 78 13.65 -32.02 18.14
C ILE A 78 13.57 -31.40 16.74
N LEU A 79 14.28 -31.92 15.75
CA LEU A 79 14.19 -31.45 14.37
C LEU A 79 12.79 -31.60 13.78
N ALA A 80 12.12 -32.73 14.05
CA ALA A 80 10.72 -32.92 13.63
C ALA A 80 9.77 -31.95 14.32
N ALA A 81 9.96 -31.67 15.61
CA ALA A 81 9.18 -30.68 16.34
C ALA A 81 9.39 -29.26 15.79
N ILE A 82 10.64 -28.88 15.51
CA ILE A 82 10.98 -27.59 14.87
C ILE A 82 10.30 -27.52 13.49
N LEU A 83 10.38 -28.56 12.68
CA LEU A 83 9.74 -28.60 11.36
C LEU A 83 8.22 -28.43 11.45
N ILE A 84 7.57 -29.12 12.41
CA ILE A 84 6.13 -28.99 12.65
C ILE A 84 5.78 -27.55 13.05
N VAL A 85 6.53 -26.96 13.98
CA VAL A 85 6.31 -25.59 14.43
C VAL A 85 6.51 -24.60 13.27
N THR A 86 7.55 -24.76 12.46
CA THR A 86 7.77 -23.87 11.29
C THR A 86 6.69 -24.04 10.24
N LEU A 87 6.19 -25.25 10.00
CA LEU A 87 5.06 -25.49 9.10
C LEU A 87 3.76 -24.86 9.64
N LEU A 88 3.50 -24.98 10.94
CA LEU A 88 2.33 -24.35 11.58
C LEU A 88 2.42 -22.82 11.50
N LEU A 89 3.57 -22.25 11.85
CA LEU A 89 3.77 -20.79 11.74
C LEU A 89 3.67 -20.32 10.29
N GLY A 90 4.25 -21.07 9.35
CA GLY A 90 4.12 -20.81 7.92
C GLY A 90 2.69 -20.91 7.43
N SER A 91 1.92 -21.89 7.90
CA SER A 91 0.50 -22.04 7.58
C SER A 91 -0.36 -20.90 8.13
N ILE A 92 -0.10 -20.49 9.38
CA ILE A 92 -0.79 -19.34 10.01
C ILE A 92 -0.45 -18.06 9.28
N TRP A 93 0.82 -17.85 8.96
CA TRP A 93 1.26 -16.69 8.19
C TRP A 93 0.66 -16.68 6.78
N GLY A 94 0.68 -17.82 6.08
CA GLY A 94 0.07 -17.98 4.76
C GLY A 94 -1.43 -17.73 4.80
N TYR A 95 -2.14 -18.32 5.76
CA TYR A 95 -3.57 -18.08 5.96
C TYR A 95 -3.86 -16.59 6.20
N ARG A 96 -3.12 -15.96 7.13
CA ARG A 96 -3.30 -14.53 7.44
C ARG A 96 -3.00 -13.62 6.26
N THR A 97 -2.02 -13.96 5.42
CA THR A 97 -1.60 -13.12 4.28
C THR A 97 -2.54 -13.25 3.08
N TYR A 98 -3.04 -14.46 2.81
CA TYR A 98 -3.78 -14.74 1.59
C TYR A 98 -5.28 -14.92 1.79
N PHE A 99 -5.71 -15.51 2.87
CA PHE A 99 -7.12 -15.87 3.10
C PHE A 99 -7.84 -14.94 4.08
N TYR A 100 -7.12 -14.31 5.00
CA TYR A 100 -7.76 -13.51 6.03
C TYR A 100 -8.40 -12.26 5.41
N PRO A 101 -9.72 -12.05 5.59
CA PRO A 101 -10.39 -10.87 5.07
C PRO A 101 -9.89 -9.61 5.78
N ALA A 102 -9.29 -8.69 5.05
CA ALA A 102 -8.83 -7.42 5.57
C ALA A 102 -9.67 -6.27 5.00
N PRO A 103 -9.96 -5.21 5.76
CA PRO A 103 -10.61 -4.03 5.22
C PRO A 103 -9.73 -3.42 4.14
N LEU A 104 -10.33 -3.00 3.04
CA LEU A 104 -9.64 -2.32 1.96
C LEU A 104 -9.19 -0.95 2.45
N LYS A 105 -7.88 -0.77 2.60
CA LYS A 105 -7.29 0.48 3.13
C LYS A 105 -7.24 1.62 2.12
N ASN A 106 -7.22 1.28 0.83
CA ASN A 106 -7.15 2.26 -0.24
C ASN A 106 -8.41 2.18 -1.10
N THR A 107 -9.32 3.10 -0.86
CA THR A 107 -10.59 3.22 -1.59
C THR A 107 -10.43 3.59 -3.06
N ALA A 108 -9.25 4.07 -3.48
CA ALA A 108 -8.95 4.25 -4.91
C ALA A 108 -8.88 2.93 -5.70
N LEU A 109 -8.77 1.79 -5.00
CA LEU A 109 -8.78 0.46 -5.61
C LEU A 109 -10.18 -0.12 -5.83
N ILE A 110 -11.23 0.65 -5.58
CA ILE A 110 -12.61 0.21 -5.72
C ILE A 110 -13.40 1.21 -6.57
N ASP A 111 -14.07 0.70 -7.57
CA ASP A 111 -15.10 1.44 -8.30
C ASP A 111 -16.47 0.97 -7.81
N TYR A 112 -17.34 1.90 -7.43
CA TYR A 112 -18.62 1.58 -6.83
C TYR A 112 -19.72 2.59 -7.18
N ALA A 113 -20.95 2.13 -7.10
CA ALA A 113 -22.15 2.95 -7.10
C ALA A 113 -23.04 2.56 -5.93
N VAL A 114 -23.47 3.56 -5.17
CA VAL A 114 -24.41 3.41 -4.06
C VAL A 114 -25.69 4.14 -4.39
N THR A 115 -26.81 3.44 -4.23
CA THR A 115 -28.15 4.03 -4.35
C THR A 115 -28.95 3.73 -3.08
N VAL A 116 -29.77 4.68 -2.63
CA VAL A 116 -30.67 4.48 -1.50
C VAL A 116 -32.10 4.71 -1.97
N LYS A 117 -32.94 3.70 -1.82
CA LYS A 117 -34.38 3.74 -2.15
C LYS A 117 -35.17 3.96 -0.87
N ASP A 118 -36.21 4.80 -0.98
CA ASP A 118 -37.13 5.11 0.13
C ASP A 118 -36.42 5.56 1.41
N ASN A 119 -35.22 6.18 1.25
CA ASN A 119 -34.32 6.59 2.34
C ASN A 119 -34.00 5.47 3.36
N LYS A 120 -34.14 4.20 2.99
CA LYS A 120 -33.92 3.06 3.89
C LYS A 120 -33.17 1.91 3.24
N THR A 121 -33.39 1.66 1.97
CA THR A 121 -32.81 0.50 1.30
C THR A 121 -31.57 0.90 0.54
N ILE A 122 -30.43 0.53 1.08
CA ILE A 122 -29.11 0.76 0.49
C ILE A 122 -28.82 -0.37 -0.49
N GLN A 123 -28.42 -0.03 -1.69
CA GLN A 123 -27.89 -0.97 -2.67
C GLN A 123 -26.51 -0.48 -3.10
N ILE A 124 -25.51 -1.35 -2.98
CA ILE A 124 -24.15 -1.14 -3.46
C ILE A 124 -23.84 -2.10 -4.59
N LYS A 125 -23.18 -1.61 -5.61
CA LYS A 125 -22.58 -2.42 -6.69
C LYS A 125 -21.19 -1.86 -6.95
N GLY A 126 -20.23 -2.73 -7.24
CA GLY A 126 -18.88 -2.27 -7.53
C GLY A 126 -17.95 -3.36 -8.00
N SER A 127 -16.72 -2.95 -8.26
CA SER A 127 -15.62 -3.84 -8.65
C SER A 127 -14.30 -3.33 -8.09
N LEU A 128 -13.40 -4.25 -7.82
CA LEU A 128 -12.02 -3.93 -7.48
C LEU A 128 -11.25 -3.61 -8.77
N THR A 129 -10.49 -2.54 -8.76
CA THR A 129 -9.59 -2.17 -9.88
C THR A 129 -8.30 -3.00 -9.86
N ASP A 130 -7.89 -3.48 -8.67
CA ASP A 130 -6.77 -4.39 -8.51
C ASP A 130 -7.23 -5.84 -8.68
N GLN A 131 -6.82 -6.45 -9.80
CA GLN A 131 -7.16 -7.83 -10.12
C GLN A 131 -6.46 -8.87 -9.24
N THR A 132 -5.51 -8.47 -8.42
CA THR A 132 -4.84 -9.36 -7.45
C THR A 132 -5.64 -9.52 -6.16
N LEU A 133 -6.71 -8.75 -6.00
CA LEU A 133 -7.60 -8.78 -4.85
C LEU A 133 -8.97 -9.35 -5.24
N GLY A 134 -9.58 -10.06 -4.31
CA GLY A 134 -10.96 -10.50 -4.41
C GLY A 134 -11.79 -9.97 -3.25
N VAL A 135 -13.09 -9.76 -3.48
CA VAL A 135 -14.03 -9.38 -2.42
C VAL A 135 -14.28 -10.57 -1.51
N ALA A 136 -13.98 -10.41 -0.24
CA ALA A 136 -14.13 -11.45 0.77
C ALA A 136 -15.38 -11.25 1.67
N GLY A 137 -15.97 -10.06 1.64
CA GLY A 137 -17.19 -9.75 2.39
C GLY A 137 -17.53 -8.27 2.38
N ILE A 138 -18.78 -7.98 2.68
CA ILE A 138 -19.32 -6.63 2.84
C ILE A 138 -20.00 -6.56 4.20
N ASP A 139 -19.56 -5.63 5.04
CA ASP A 139 -20.17 -5.39 6.34
C ASP A 139 -20.77 -4.00 6.40
N TYR A 140 -21.82 -3.88 7.17
CA TYR A 140 -22.49 -2.60 7.42
C TYR A 140 -22.36 -2.25 8.89
N SER A 141 -21.90 -1.05 9.17
CA SER A 141 -21.85 -0.48 10.51
C SER A 141 -22.63 0.84 10.54
N CYS A 142 -23.24 1.11 11.66
CA CYS A 142 -23.95 2.35 11.95
C CYS A 142 -23.20 3.08 13.05
N ASP A 143 -23.12 4.40 12.95
CA ASP A 143 -22.62 5.23 14.04
C ASP A 143 -23.72 5.33 15.11
N PRO A 144 -23.46 4.92 16.36
CA PRO A 144 -24.46 4.99 17.43
C PRO A 144 -24.99 6.40 17.71
N ASP A 145 -24.14 7.42 17.54
CA ASP A 145 -24.47 8.83 17.77
C ASP A 145 -25.17 9.47 16.55
N HIS A 146 -24.97 8.87 15.37
CA HIS A 146 -25.52 9.30 14.09
C HIS A 146 -26.15 8.12 13.33
N PRO A 147 -27.29 7.60 13.78
CA PRO A 147 -27.90 6.39 13.21
C PRO A 147 -28.34 6.54 11.74
N GLU A 148 -28.47 7.78 11.25
CA GLU A 148 -28.72 8.10 9.83
C GLU A 148 -27.49 7.95 8.94
N THR A 149 -26.31 7.65 9.53
CA THR A 149 -25.03 7.47 8.82
C THR A 149 -24.63 6.00 8.81
N ILE A 150 -24.52 5.42 7.64
CA ILE A 150 -24.16 4.01 7.46
C ILE A 150 -22.79 3.91 6.78
N THR A 151 -21.94 3.07 7.30
CA THR A 151 -20.65 2.76 6.69
C THR A 151 -20.67 1.34 6.14
N ILE A 152 -20.36 1.19 4.87
CA ILE A 152 -20.18 -0.08 4.18
C ILE A 152 -18.69 -0.38 4.13
N ASN A 153 -18.28 -1.46 4.79
CA ASN A 153 -16.89 -1.92 4.81
C ASN A 153 -16.70 -3.06 3.84
N VAL A 154 -15.98 -2.81 2.75
CA VAL A 154 -15.60 -3.84 1.79
C VAL A 154 -14.32 -4.49 2.26
N ARG A 155 -14.38 -5.81 2.50
CA ARG A 155 -13.21 -6.62 2.87
C ARG A 155 -12.70 -7.39 1.68
N THR A 156 -11.38 -7.47 1.58
CA THR A 156 -10.69 -8.13 0.47
C THR A 156 -9.72 -9.18 0.98
N ASN A 157 -9.44 -10.17 0.16
CA ASN A 157 -8.32 -11.10 0.32
C ASN A 157 -7.62 -11.34 -1.01
N ARG A 158 -6.46 -12.03 -0.98
CA ARG A 158 -5.64 -12.24 -2.19
C ARG A 158 -6.00 -13.52 -2.96
N ILE A 159 -6.76 -14.42 -2.39
CA ILE A 159 -7.08 -15.72 -3.01
C ILE A 159 -8.38 -15.70 -3.80
N SER A 160 -9.29 -14.79 -3.48
CA SER A 160 -10.53 -14.64 -4.22
C SER A 160 -10.37 -13.99 -5.60
N ALA A 161 -9.14 -13.67 -6.01
CA ALA A 161 -8.86 -12.90 -7.24
C ALA A 161 -9.37 -13.56 -8.52
N ALA A 162 -9.50 -14.88 -8.56
CA ALA A 162 -10.00 -15.58 -9.75
C ALA A 162 -11.54 -15.52 -9.82
N GLY A 163 -12.09 -14.39 -10.27
CA GLY A 163 -13.50 -14.24 -10.62
C GLY A 163 -14.40 -13.55 -9.57
N HIS A 164 -13.85 -13.03 -8.49
CA HIS A 164 -14.62 -12.37 -7.42
C HIS A 164 -14.19 -10.91 -7.18
N ASN A 165 -13.84 -10.21 -8.24
CA ASN A 165 -13.50 -8.79 -8.18
C ASN A 165 -14.72 -7.86 -8.28
N THR A 166 -15.90 -8.38 -8.56
CA THR A 166 -17.15 -7.62 -8.56
C THR A 166 -18.03 -7.98 -7.37
N PHE A 167 -18.82 -7.03 -6.93
CA PHE A 167 -19.76 -7.25 -5.82
C PHE A 167 -21.06 -6.50 -6.03
N SER A 168 -22.11 -7.03 -5.45
CA SER A 168 -23.42 -6.38 -5.35
C SER A 168 -24.07 -6.84 -4.06
N ASP A 169 -24.55 -5.89 -3.26
CA ASP A 169 -25.24 -6.20 -2.01
C ASP A 169 -26.37 -5.21 -1.75
N LYS A 170 -27.30 -5.61 -0.88
CA LYS A 170 -28.48 -4.84 -0.54
C LYS A 170 -28.81 -5.00 0.94
N LYS A 171 -28.98 -3.88 1.64
CA LYS A 171 -29.42 -3.85 3.03
C LYS A 171 -30.54 -2.85 3.23
N THR A 172 -31.54 -3.21 4.06
CA THR A 172 -32.62 -2.30 4.45
C THR A 172 -32.45 -1.94 5.91
N GLU A 173 -32.41 -0.64 6.20
CA GLU A 173 -32.27 -0.11 7.55
C GLU A 173 -33.66 0.21 8.16
N THR A 174 -33.70 0.22 9.47
CA THR A 174 -34.92 0.58 10.21
C THR A 174 -35.16 2.10 10.24
N HIS A 175 -34.09 2.88 10.19
CA HIS A 175 -34.09 4.33 10.23
C HIS A 175 -33.90 4.92 8.84
N ALA A 176 -34.25 6.20 8.69
CA ALA A 176 -33.96 6.94 7.47
C ALA A 176 -32.46 7.19 7.36
N VAL A 177 -31.88 6.85 6.20
CA VAL A 177 -30.47 7.03 5.89
C VAL A 177 -30.31 8.42 5.25
N LYS A 178 -29.31 9.18 5.71
CA LYS A 178 -28.91 10.47 5.14
C LYS A 178 -27.54 10.43 4.49
N LYS A 179 -26.62 9.59 5.04
CA LYS A 179 -25.27 9.46 4.53
C LYS A 179 -24.87 7.99 4.46
N VAL A 180 -24.18 7.64 3.38
CA VAL A 180 -23.54 6.32 3.24
C VAL A 180 -22.08 6.52 2.88
N TYR A 181 -21.22 5.88 3.65
CA TYR A 181 -19.79 5.79 3.37
C TYR A 181 -19.45 4.40 2.83
N VAL A 182 -18.51 4.34 1.92
CA VAL A 182 -17.84 3.10 1.53
C VAL A 182 -16.42 3.17 2.06
N ASN A 183 -16.13 2.33 3.06
CA ASN A 183 -14.94 2.44 3.91
C ASN A 183 -14.89 3.84 4.57
N ASP A 184 -13.96 4.70 4.12
CA ASP A 184 -13.75 6.05 4.64
C ASP A 184 -14.27 7.17 3.71
N GLN A 185 -14.87 6.81 2.56
CA GLN A 185 -15.32 7.77 1.55
C GLN A 185 -16.83 7.84 1.48
N ILE A 186 -17.33 9.08 1.40
CA ILE A 186 -18.77 9.31 1.21
C ILE A 186 -19.21 8.81 -0.17
N ALA A 187 -20.26 8.00 -0.21
CA ALA A 187 -20.77 7.36 -1.42
C ALA A 187 -22.19 7.77 -1.79
N TRP A 188 -22.93 8.28 -0.81
CA TRP A 188 -24.27 8.78 -1.01
C TRP A 188 -24.61 9.80 0.09
N GLU A 189 -25.29 10.90 -0.27
CA GLU A 189 -25.69 11.96 0.64
C GLU A 189 -27.02 12.55 0.19
N ASP A 190 -28.01 12.55 1.09
CA ASP A 190 -29.31 13.20 0.96
C ASP A 190 -29.97 13.10 -0.44
N GLY A 191 -30.08 11.86 -0.94
CA GLY A 191 -30.70 11.57 -2.24
C GLY A 191 -29.75 11.50 -3.42
N THR A 192 -28.49 11.88 -3.26
CA THR A 192 -27.50 11.95 -4.33
C THR A 192 -26.41 10.87 -4.18
N SER A 193 -26.18 10.12 -5.22
CA SER A 193 -25.03 9.20 -5.33
C SER A 193 -23.75 9.99 -5.60
N ILE A 194 -22.73 9.76 -4.80
CA ILE A 194 -21.45 10.45 -4.93
C ILE A 194 -20.49 9.53 -5.69
N LEU A 195 -19.93 10.04 -6.78
CA LEU A 195 -18.95 9.31 -7.57
C LEU A 195 -17.64 9.09 -6.79
N PRO A 196 -16.97 7.95 -6.92
CA PRO A 196 -15.71 7.66 -6.20
C PRO A 196 -14.66 8.76 -6.39
N LYS A 197 -14.48 9.27 -7.61
CA LYS A 197 -13.55 10.38 -7.88
C LYS A 197 -13.94 11.66 -7.14
N ALA A 198 -15.22 11.98 -7.09
CA ALA A 198 -15.72 13.17 -6.34
C ALA A 198 -15.48 13.00 -4.84
N ALA A 199 -15.77 11.84 -4.29
CA ALA A 199 -15.53 11.51 -2.90
C ALA A 199 -14.03 11.59 -2.53
N GLN A 200 -13.15 11.06 -3.38
CA GLN A 200 -11.70 11.13 -3.19
C GLN A 200 -11.20 12.58 -3.14
N ILE A 201 -11.65 13.43 -4.05
CA ILE A 201 -11.26 14.85 -4.05
C ILE A 201 -11.86 15.57 -2.86
N TYR A 202 -13.14 15.34 -2.54
CA TYR A 202 -13.82 15.92 -1.40
C TYR A 202 -13.12 15.63 -0.07
N ALA A 203 -12.60 14.42 0.10
CA ALA A 203 -11.84 14.01 1.27
C ALA A 203 -10.50 14.76 1.45
N THR A 204 -10.03 15.49 0.44
CA THR A 204 -8.80 16.29 0.53
C THR A 204 -9.04 17.72 1.01
N ILE A 205 -10.28 18.12 1.25
CA ILE A 205 -10.61 19.49 1.75
C ILE A 205 -9.88 19.74 3.07
N HIS A 206 -9.12 20.84 3.11
CA HIS A 206 -8.32 21.20 4.26
C HIS A 206 -8.36 22.71 4.55
N PRO A 207 -8.05 23.11 5.81
CA PRO A 207 -8.21 24.50 6.21
C PRO A 207 -7.10 25.46 5.75
N TYR A 208 -5.86 24.96 5.61
CA TYR A 208 -4.68 25.82 5.48
C TYR A 208 -3.79 25.45 4.30
N ILE A 209 -3.52 26.45 3.44
CA ILE A 209 -2.58 26.29 2.31
C ILE A 209 -1.15 25.95 2.78
N GLY A 210 -0.77 26.30 4.01
CA GLY A 210 0.53 25.95 4.59
C GLY A 210 0.75 24.47 4.84
N ASP A 211 -0.30 23.65 4.79
CA ASP A 211 -0.19 22.18 4.89
C ASP A 211 0.23 21.58 3.55
N MET A 212 1.54 21.41 3.38
CA MET A 212 2.13 20.85 2.16
C MET A 212 1.58 19.46 1.84
N SER A 213 1.46 18.58 2.85
CA SER A 213 0.97 17.22 2.64
C SER A 213 -0.49 17.19 2.19
N ALA A 214 -1.33 18.08 2.72
CA ALA A 214 -2.72 18.21 2.28
C ALA A 214 -2.80 18.74 0.84
N ASN A 215 -1.97 19.72 0.49
CA ASN A 215 -1.88 20.25 -0.88
C ASN A 215 -1.47 19.15 -1.88
N GLU A 216 -0.44 18.37 -1.57
CA GLU A 216 0.00 17.25 -2.41
C GLU A 216 -1.12 16.21 -2.60
N LYS A 217 -1.84 15.87 -1.55
CA LYS A 217 -3.00 14.96 -1.62
C LYS A 217 -4.09 15.52 -2.53
N THR A 218 -4.38 16.83 -2.43
CA THR A 218 -5.37 17.49 -3.29
C THR A 218 -4.95 17.44 -4.76
N LEU A 219 -3.71 17.83 -5.08
CA LEU A 219 -3.20 17.80 -6.45
C LEU A 219 -3.18 16.37 -7.03
N ALA A 220 -2.81 15.38 -6.20
CA ALA A 220 -2.83 13.98 -6.60
C ALA A 220 -4.25 13.45 -6.85
N ALA A 221 -5.22 13.74 -5.96
CA ALA A 221 -6.61 13.34 -6.12
C ALA A 221 -7.27 13.97 -7.35
N LEU A 222 -6.92 15.22 -7.66
CA LEU A 222 -7.33 15.90 -8.87
C LEU A 222 -6.75 15.27 -10.14
N GLY A 223 -5.65 14.54 -10.03
CA GLY A 223 -4.93 13.98 -11.17
C GLY A 223 -4.33 15.05 -12.10
N ILE A 224 -4.01 16.22 -11.56
CA ILE A 224 -3.53 17.36 -12.35
C ILE A 224 -2.21 17.06 -13.09
N SER A 225 -1.36 16.21 -12.52
CA SER A 225 -0.14 15.72 -13.16
C SER A 225 -0.38 14.80 -14.35
N ASN A 226 -1.59 14.31 -14.55
CA ASN A 226 -1.96 13.57 -15.76
C ASN A 226 -2.24 14.53 -16.94
N VAL A 227 -2.51 15.80 -16.65
CA VAL A 227 -2.87 16.83 -17.62
C VAL A 227 -1.70 17.77 -17.88
N PHE A 228 -0.97 18.15 -16.84
CA PHE A 228 0.16 19.06 -16.89
C PHE A 228 1.42 18.41 -16.30
N SER A 229 2.58 18.72 -16.86
CA SER A 229 3.88 18.36 -16.31
C SER A 229 4.24 19.35 -15.21
N ILE A 230 3.95 19.00 -13.96
CA ILE A 230 4.26 19.84 -12.80
C ILE A 230 5.74 19.69 -12.46
N ALA A 231 6.51 20.77 -12.57
CA ALA A 231 7.89 20.84 -12.13
C ALA A 231 7.99 20.96 -10.60
N ASN A 232 7.27 21.93 -10.05
CA ASN A 232 7.15 22.16 -8.61
C ASN A 232 5.96 23.08 -8.33
N PHE A 233 5.72 23.37 -7.05
CA PHE A 233 4.79 24.41 -6.65
C PHE A 233 5.32 25.22 -5.47
N LYS A 234 4.89 26.48 -5.35
CA LYS A 234 5.30 27.42 -4.32
C LYS A 234 4.09 28.03 -3.63
N LEU A 235 4.17 28.17 -2.33
CA LEU A 235 3.15 28.81 -1.51
C LEU A 235 3.53 30.27 -1.23
N GLN A 236 2.56 31.15 -1.34
CA GLN A 236 2.63 32.51 -0.83
C GLN A 236 1.71 32.59 0.41
N THR A 237 2.32 32.67 1.58
CA THR A 237 1.62 32.65 2.90
C THR A 237 1.99 33.80 3.81
N THR A 238 2.76 34.77 3.32
CA THR A 238 3.20 35.94 4.09
C THR A 238 2.14 37.02 4.16
N GLU A 239 1.38 37.20 3.09
CA GLU A 239 0.35 38.24 2.97
C GLU A 239 -0.94 37.63 2.43
N THR A 240 -2.08 38.18 2.86
CA THR A 240 -3.39 37.81 2.31
C THR A 240 -3.75 38.69 1.10
N PRO A 241 -4.38 38.13 0.07
CA PRO A 241 -4.84 36.74 -0.07
C PRO A 241 -3.69 35.77 -0.34
N TYR A 242 -3.71 34.62 0.36
CA TYR A 242 -2.71 33.57 0.15
C TYR A 242 -2.78 32.98 -1.24
N GLY A 243 -1.62 32.57 -1.78
CA GLY A 243 -1.48 32.09 -3.15
C GLY A 243 -0.79 30.73 -3.25
N LEU A 244 -1.16 29.99 -4.30
CA LEU A 244 -0.47 28.78 -4.75
C LEU A 244 0.02 29.01 -6.19
N THR A 245 1.31 28.91 -6.42
CA THR A 245 1.88 28.92 -7.77
C THR A 245 2.34 27.53 -8.16
N ILE A 246 1.83 27.02 -9.29
CA ILE A 246 2.18 25.72 -9.86
C ILE A 246 3.05 25.99 -11.11
N TYR A 247 4.29 25.53 -11.09
CA TYR A 247 5.23 25.66 -12.19
C TYR A 247 5.12 24.45 -13.10
N LEU A 248 4.91 24.70 -14.40
CA LEU A 248 4.77 23.66 -15.40
C LEU A 248 6.01 23.62 -16.29
N ASP A 249 6.47 22.39 -16.60
CA ASP A 249 7.50 22.16 -17.63
C ASP A 249 6.92 22.20 -19.05
N ASP A 250 5.60 22.37 -19.16
CA ASP A 250 4.91 22.38 -20.44
C ASP A 250 5.16 23.70 -21.21
N ALA A 251 5.34 23.54 -22.53
CA ALA A 251 5.40 24.65 -23.46
C ALA A 251 4.20 24.59 -24.40
N PHE A 252 3.50 25.72 -24.51
CA PHE A 252 2.32 25.88 -25.36
C PHE A 252 2.52 26.98 -26.39
N THR A 253 1.75 26.89 -27.46
CA THR A 253 1.69 27.94 -28.49
C THR A 253 0.54 28.89 -28.20
N LYS A 254 0.59 30.10 -28.78
CA LYS A 254 -0.49 31.09 -28.70
C LYS A 254 -1.84 30.53 -29.15
N LYS A 255 -1.84 29.62 -30.13
CA LYS A 255 -3.06 28.95 -30.60
C LYS A 255 -3.71 28.06 -29.52
N GLN A 256 -2.90 27.47 -28.63
CA GLN A 256 -3.37 26.60 -27.54
C GLN A 256 -3.75 27.36 -26.27
N GLN A 257 -3.31 28.60 -26.13
CA GLN A 257 -3.40 29.39 -24.90
C GLN A 257 -4.82 29.38 -24.28
N THR A 258 -5.84 29.72 -25.07
CA THR A 258 -7.22 29.80 -24.56
C THR A 258 -7.72 28.48 -24.02
N THR A 259 -7.39 27.37 -24.69
CA THR A 259 -7.81 26.02 -24.25
C THR A 259 -7.09 25.60 -22.98
N VAL A 260 -5.78 25.86 -22.93
CA VAL A 260 -4.93 25.53 -21.78
C VAL A 260 -5.33 26.34 -20.56
N GLU A 261 -5.49 27.66 -20.70
CA GLU A 261 -5.91 28.53 -19.60
C GLU A 261 -7.34 28.21 -19.11
N LYS A 262 -8.25 27.79 -19.99
CA LYS A 262 -9.56 27.28 -19.58
C LYS A 262 -9.44 26.03 -18.73
N THR A 263 -8.53 25.13 -19.07
CA THR A 263 -8.25 23.93 -18.27
C THR A 263 -7.63 24.30 -16.93
N MET A 264 -6.61 25.17 -16.92
CA MET A 264 -6.00 25.69 -15.70
C MET A 264 -7.02 26.32 -14.75
N LYS A 265 -7.93 27.14 -15.31
CA LYS A 265 -9.04 27.76 -14.58
C LYS A 265 -9.93 26.74 -13.87
N ASN A 266 -10.32 25.67 -14.58
CA ASN A 266 -11.18 24.64 -14.01
C ASN A 266 -10.48 23.94 -12.82
N TYR A 267 -9.20 23.59 -12.96
CA TYR A 267 -8.40 23.04 -11.86
C TYR A 267 -8.23 24.04 -10.72
N ALA A 268 -7.93 25.31 -11.03
CA ALA A 268 -7.75 26.37 -10.05
C ALA A 268 -9.01 26.51 -9.17
N MET A 269 -10.21 26.51 -9.78
CA MET A 269 -11.47 26.62 -9.04
C MET A 269 -11.65 25.49 -8.02
N VAL A 270 -11.32 24.25 -8.39
CA VAL A 270 -11.46 23.12 -7.46
C VAL A 270 -10.38 23.18 -6.37
N ILE A 271 -9.15 23.57 -6.69
CA ILE A 271 -8.10 23.78 -5.68
C ILE A 271 -8.52 24.85 -4.66
N LEU A 272 -9.10 25.97 -5.12
CA LEU A 272 -9.65 27.03 -4.26
C LEU A 272 -10.79 26.52 -3.39
N ALA A 273 -11.64 25.64 -3.92
CA ALA A 273 -12.69 25.02 -3.14
C ALA A 273 -12.14 24.01 -2.12
N CYS A 274 -11.06 23.31 -2.40
CA CYS A 274 -10.44 22.34 -1.46
C CYS A 274 -9.68 23.03 -0.32
N THR A 275 -9.10 24.20 -0.54
CA THR A 275 -8.26 24.88 0.46
C THR A 275 -8.95 26.15 0.99
N LYS A 276 -9.36 26.13 2.28
CA LYS A 276 -10.26 27.16 2.82
C LYS A 276 -9.70 28.58 2.80
N ASN A 277 -8.43 28.74 3.12
CA ASN A 277 -7.78 30.07 3.22
C ASN A 277 -7.04 30.50 1.94
N LEU A 278 -7.12 29.72 0.87
CA LEU A 278 -6.48 30.05 -0.40
C LEU A 278 -7.28 31.14 -1.13
N GLY A 279 -6.60 32.14 -1.67
CA GLY A 279 -7.19 33.27 -2.38
C GLY A 279 -6.93 33.26 -3.89
N SER A 280 -5.83 32.65 -4.34
CA SER A 280 -5.48 32.58 -5.77
C SER A 280 -4.65 31.34 -6.09
N VAL A 281 -4.78 30.88 -7.34
CA VAL A 281 -3.94 29.86 -7.94
C VAL A 281 -3.31 30.43 -9.22
N THR A 282 -1.99 30.31 -9.32
CA THR A 282 -1.24 30.76 -10.48
C THR A 282 -0.59 29.55 -11.15
N PHE A 283 -0.71 29.44 -12.46
CA PHE A 283 0.05 28.49 -13.28
C PHE A 283 1.14 29.28 -14.03
N SER A 284 2.40 28.90 -13.82
CA SER A 284 3.55 29.46 -14.54
C SER A 284 3.99 28.45 -15.58
N TYR A 285 3.97 28.81 -16.84
CA TYR A 285 4.21 27.93 -17.99
C TYR A 285 4.93 28.65 -19.12
N THR A 286 5.42 27.93 -20.11
CA THR A 286 6.06 28.51 -21.31
C THR A 286 5.04 28.68 -22.42
N LEU A 287 4.91 29.92 -22.93
CA LEU A 287 4.09 30.28 -24.08
C LEU A 287 4.97 30.88 -25.19
N ASP A 288 5.05 30.25 -26.37
CA ASP A 288 5.90 30.65 -27.48
C ASP A 288 7.35 30.96 -27.03
N GLY A 289 7.91 30.14 -26.14
CA GLY A 289 9.27 30.27 -25.62
C GLY A 289 9.46 31.33 -24.51
N LYS A 290 8.37 31.94 -24.02
CA LYS A 290 8.42 32.92 -22.93
C LYS A 290 7.64 32.39 -21.70
N THR A 291 8.22 32.58 -20.52
CA THR A 291 7.50 32.30 -19.27
C THR A 291 6.29 33.22 -19.16
N THR A 292 5.14 32.63 -18.90
CA THR A 292 3.83 33.30 -18.79
C THR A 292 3.12 32.78 -17.58
N ASP A 293 2.47 33.67 -16.83
CA ASP A 293 1.69 33.34 -15.65
C ASP A 293 0.20 33.53 -15.95
N PHE A 294 -0.58 32.52 -15.58
CA PHE A 294 -2.03 32.58 -15.57
C PHE A 294 -2.52 32.49 -14.13
N THR A 295 -3.09 33.57 -13.61
CA THR A 295 -3.61 33.64 -12.24
C THR A 295 -5.12 33.63 -12.24
N TYR A 296 -5.70 32.79 -11.39
CA TYR A 296 -7.14 32.70 -11.18
C TYR A 296 -7.46 32.92 -9.72
N THR A 297 -8.30 33.92 -9.43
CA THR A 297 -8.63 34.30 -8.05
C THR A 297 -9.92 33.62 -7.58
N LYS A 298 -10.07 33.52 -6.25
CA LYS A 298 -11.26 32.98 -5.61
C LYS A 298 -12.52 33.77 -6.01
N GLU A 299 -12.43 35.09 -6.03
CA GLU A 299 -13.54 35.98 -6.42
C GLU A 299 -13.98 35.73 -7.88
N GLN A 300 -13.03 35.62 -8.80
CA GLN A 300 -13.33 35.25 -10.19
C GLN A 300 -14.05 33.92 -10.29
N GLY A 301 -13.59 32.92 -9.53
CA GLY A 301 -14.17 31.60 -9.52
C GLY A 301 -15.59 31.57 -8.92
N GLU A 302 -15.79 32.23 -7.82
CA GLU A 302 -17.09 32.31 -7.17
C GLU A 302 -18.14 33.03 -8.05
N ASN A 303 -17.74 34.06 -8.76
CA ASN A 303 -18.61 34.78 -9.72
C ASN A 303 -18.94 33.93 -10.96
N GLU A 304 -17.94 33.27 -11.54
CA GLU A 304 -18.12 32.48 -12.75
C GLU A 304 -18.93 31.19 -12.53
N PHE A 305 -18.69 30.48 -11.42
CA PHE A 305 -19.40 29.25 -11.09
C PHE A 305 -20.69 29.47 -10.31
N LEU A 306 -21.06 30.73 -10.08
CA LEU A 306 -22.32 31.12 -9.39
C LEU A 306 -22.50 30.43 -8.03
N GLY A 307 -21.42 30.46 -7.24
CA GLY A 307 -21.43 29.87 -5.89
C GLY A 307 -20.10 30.08 -5.18
N THR A 308 -20.18 30.27 -3.86
CA THR A 308 -18.96 30.43 -3.06
C THR A 308 -18.21 29.13 -2.87
N CYS A 309 -16.90 29.20 -2.68
CA CYS A 309 -16.12 28.04 -2.30
C CYS A 309 -16.63 27.38 -1.01
N ASN A 310 -17.17 28.17 -0.07
CA ASN A 310 -17.80 27.63 1.15
C ASN A 310 -19.08 26.85 0.86
N TYR A 311 -19.90 27.33 -0.06
CA TYR A 311 -21.10 26.63 -0.51
C TYR A 311 -20.72 25.28 -1.14
N PHE A 312 -19.80 25.26 -2.09
CA PHE A 312 -19.42 24.03 -2.78
C PHE A 312 -18.78 22.99 -1.85
N ARG A 313 -18.11 23.39 -0.77
CA ARG A 313 -17.52 22.45 0.21
C ARG A 313 -18.46 22.07 1.35
N SER A 314 -19.68 22.61 1.39
CA SER A 314 -20.63 22.37 2.49
C SER A 314 -21.12 20.93 2.56
N SER A 315 -21.18 20.25 1.42
CA SER A 315 -21.55 18.84 1.30
C SER A 315 -20.83 18.19 0.11
N ALA A 316 -20.78 16.87 0.11
CA ALA A 316 -20.22 16.12 -1.01
C ALA A 316 -21.07 16.28 -2.28
N THR A 317 -22.38 16.43 -2.15
CA THR A 317 -23.31 16.68 -3.25
C THR A 317 -23.01 18.01 -3.94
N GLU A 318 -22.83 19.10 -3.17
CA GLU A 318 -22.51 20.40 -3.73
C GLU A 318 -21.10 20.42 -4.34
N PHE A 319 -20.17 19.72 -3.71
CA PHE A 319 -18.82 19.59 -4.24
C PHE A 319 -18.78 18.80 -5.56
N GLN A 320 -19.55 17.72 -5.66
CA GLN A 320 -19.70 16.98 -6.91
C GLN A 320 -20.33 17.85 -8.02
N THR A 321 -21.27 18.73 -7.66
CA THR A 321 -21.84 19.70 -8.59
C THR A 321 -20.78 20.68 -9.13
N LEU A 322 -19.86 21.14 -8.29
CA LEU A 322 -18.72 21.94 -8.73
C LEU A 322 -17.84 21.17 -9.69
N LEU A 323 -17.49 19.92 -9.36
CA LEU A 323 -16.66 19.08 -10.22
C LEU A 323 -17.32 18.81 -11.59
N ALA A 324 -18.64 18.67 -11.62
CA ALA A 324 -19.38 18.56 -12.88
C ALA A 324 -19.35 19.87 -13.69
N LYS A 325 -19.55 21.03 -13.04
CA LYS A 325 -19.47 22.34 -13.68
C LYS A 325 -18.09 22.66 -14.25
N THR A 326 -17.03 22.25 -13.56
CA THR A 326 -15.64 22.39 -14.02
C THR A 326 -15.24 21.37 -15.08
N GLY A 327 -16.07 20.35 -15.31
CA GLY A 327 -15.77 19.27 -16.24
C GLY A 327 -14.75 18.24 -15.71
N ILE A 328 -14.26 18.36 -14.48
CA ILE A 328 -13.23 17.46 -13.92
C ILE A 328 -13.73 16.01 -13.77
N LEU A 329 -15.05 15.82 -13.59
CA LEU A 329 -15.65 14.48 -13.55
C LEU A 329 -15.85 13.87 -14.93
N SER A 330 -16.04 14.72 -15.94
CA SER A 330 -16.34 14.32 -17.32
C SER A 330 -15.16 14.48 -18.27
N ASP A 331 -14.11 15.18 -17.83
CA ASP A 331 -12.93 15.34 -18.66
C ASP A 331 -12.17 14.01 -18.74
N PRO A 332 -11.87 13.58 -19.97
CA PRO A 332 -10.95 12.48 -20.18
C PRO A 332 -9.58 12.86 -19.58
N VAL A 333 -9.01 11.92 -18.82
CA VAL A 333 -7.70 12.14 -18.23
C VAL A 333 -6.66 11.95 -19.30
N PHE A 334 -6.10 13.05 -19.82
CA PHE A 334 -4.92 13.01 -20.66
C PHE A 334 -3.72 12.66 -19.78
N SER A 335 -3.10 11.52 -19.98
CA SER A 335 -1.78 11.27 -19.43
C SER A 335 -0.73 11.49 -20.51
N ARG A 336 0.24 12.34 -20.21
CA ARG A 336 1.40 12.50 -21.05
C ARG A 336 2.21 11.22 -21.09
N LEU A 337 2.51 10.75 -22.28
CA LEU A 337 3.46 9.64 -22.44
C LEU A 337 4.88 10.19 -22.28
N SER A 338 5.73 9.50 -21.54
CA SER A 338 7.13 9.87 -21.37
C SER A 338 7.86 9.95 -22.71
N GLY A 339 8.55 11.06 -22.94
CA GLY A 339 9.21 11.38 -24.21
C GLY A 339 8.26 12.02 -25.23
N ASN A 340 8.74 12.24 -26.46
CA ASN A 340 7.97 12.86 -27.56
C ASN A 340 6.89 11.94 -28.17
N GLN A 341 6.33 11.01 -27.42
CA GLN A 341 5.41 10.00 -27.94
C GLN A 341 3.92 10.41 -27.95
N GLY A 342 3.58 11.60 -27.48
CA GLY A 342 2.20 12.08 -27.47
C GLY A 342 1.50 11.93 -26.12
N TYR A 343 0.18 11.89 -26.14
CA TYR A 343 -0.67 11.82 -24.96
C TYR A 343 -1.43 10.49 -24.92
N ARG A 344 -1.58 9.93 -23.74
CA ARG A 344 -2.49 8.81 -23.52
C ARG A 344 -3.81 9.36 -23.01
N LEU A 345 -4.89 9.03 -23.68
CA LEU A 345 -6.22 9.25 -23.19
C LEU A 345 -6.61 8.04 -22.34
N THR A 346 -6.87 8.27 -21.05
CA THR A 346 -7.47 7.26 -20.19
C THR A 346 -8.88 7.67 -19.90
N GLU A 347 -9.81 6.85 -20.28
CA GLU A 347 -11.20 7.21 -20.23
C GLU A 347 -12.04 6.31 -19.35
N GLN A 348 -12.92 6.96 -18.60
CA GLN A 348 -14.13 6.36 -18.06
C GLN A 348 -15.30 7.04 -18.73
N LEU A 349 -15.89 6.41 -19.73
CA LEU A 349 -17.20 6.80 -20.18
C LEU A 349 -18.24 5.97 -19.50
N ASN A 350 -18.87 6.65 -18.60
CA ASN A 350 -20.13 6.22 -18.10
C ASN A 350 -21.21 6.64 -19.10
N ASN A 351 -21.96 5.68 -19.66
CA ASN A 351 -23.26 5.83 -20.27
C ASN A 351 -23.39 6.07 -21.77
N VAL A 352 -22.66 5.39 -22.60
CA VAL A 352 -23.25 5.04 -23.91
C VAL A 352 -23.32 3.53 -23.98
N PRO A 353 -24.45 2.90 -23.67
CA PRO A 353 -24.61 1.47 -23.85
C PRO A 353 -24.58 1.18 -25.36
N ASP A 354 -23.83 0.18 -25.73
CA ASP A 354 -23.92 -0.52 -27.00
C ASP A 354 -23.43 0.22 -28.27
N ALA A 355 -22.60 1.23 -28.14
CA ALA A 355 -21.97 1.84 -29.28
C ALA A 355 -20.45 1.65 -29.24
N GLU A 356 -19.84 1.40 -30.37
CA GLU A 356 -18.40 1.42 -30.58
C GLU A 356 -17.92 2.80 -31.00
N ILE A 357 -16.75 3.17 -30.54
CA ILE A 357 -16.13 4.39 -30.98
C ILE A 357 -14.89 4.08 -31.78
N THR A 358 -14.85 4.55 -33.01
CA THR A 358 -13.65 4.62 -33.82
C THR A 358 -13.17 6.07 -33.84
N GLY A 359 -12.03 6.33 -33.26
CA GLY A 359 -11.40 7.63 -33.34
C GLY A 359 -10.54 7.73 -34.59
N THR A 360 -10.74 8.77 -35.37
CA THR A 360 -9.88 9.12 -36.49
C THR A 360 -9.13 10.38 -36.18
N ILE A 361 -7.80 10.29 -36.13
CA ILE A 361 -6.92 11.44 -35.92
C ILE A 361 -6.34 11.81 -37.28
N GLN A 362 -6.59 13.04 -37.70
CA GLN A 362 -6.08 13.58 -38.94
C GLN A 362 -5.11 14.72 -38.68
N ASN A 363 -4.06 14.73 -39.45
CA ASN A 363 -3.04 15.77 -39.44
C ASN A 363 -2.88 16.24 -40.91
N GLU A 364 -2.74 17.54 -41.14
CA GLU A 364 -2.55 18.13 -42.48
C GLU A 364 -1.39 17.49 -43.27
N LYS A 365 -0.39 16.97 -42.57
CA LYS A 365 0.82 16.40 -43.18
C LYS A 365 0.80 14.87 -43.26
N GLN A 366 -0.03 14.18 -42.46
CA GLN A 366 -0.02 12.74 -42.39
C GLN A 366 -1.42 12.20 -42.03
N ASN A 367 -1.86 11.22 -42.80
CA ASN A 367 -3.01 10.45 -42.40
C ASN A 367 -2.57 9.42 -41.32
N ILE A 368 -2.96 9.64 -40.08
CA ILE A 368 -2.58 8.82 -38.92
C ILE A 368 -3.62 7.77 -38.52
N ILE A 369 -4.65 7.53 -39.35
CA ILE A 369 -5.69 6.54 -39.07
C ILE A 369 -5.08 5.18 -38.72
N LYS A 370 -4.12 4.71 -39.50
CA LYS A 370 -3.45 3.43 -39.24
C LYS A 370 -2.65 3.43 -37.92
N GLN A 371 -2.02 4.55 -37.57
CA GLN A 371 -1.34 4.67 -36.28
C GLN A 371 -2.33 4.69 -35.13
N TYR A 372 -3.43 5.38 -35.30
CA TYR A 372 -4.50 5.44 -34.34
C TYR A 372 -5.10 4.04 -34.05
N GLU A 373 -5.46 3.31 -35.09
CA GLU A 373 -5.99 1.94 -34.97
C GLU A 373 -5.00 1.00 -34.27
N SER A 374 -3.70 1.19 -34.43
CA SER A 374 -2.70 0.37 -33.76
C SER A 374 -2.62 0.60 -32.25
N TYR A 375 -3.13 1.71 -31.73
CA TYR A 375 -3.18 2.01 -30.30
C TYR A 375 -4.44 1.50 -29.61
N LEU A 376 -5.43 1.09 -30.38
CA LEU A 376 -6.67 0.58 -29.83
C LEU A 376 -6.53 -0.90 -29.44
N PRO A 377 -6.88 -1.28 -28.23
CA PRO A 377 -6.91 -2.69 -27.85
C PRO A 377 -7.96 -3.41 -28.69
N THR A 378 -7.54 -4.33 -29.52
CA THR A 378 -8.40 -5.09 -30.45
C THR A 378 -9.58 -5.83 -29.81
N ASN A 379 -9.58 -5.98 -28.50
CA ASN A 379 -10.60 -6.70 -27.72
C ASN A 379 -11.62 -5.79 -27.02
N SER A 380 -11.60 -4.49 -27.29
CA SER A 380 -12.38 -3.50 -26.55
C SER A 380 -13.58 -2.96 -27.30
N TRP A 381 -13.78 -3.40 -28.51
CA TRP A 381 -14.75 -2.83 -29.44
C TRP A 381 -15.89 -3.79 -29.71
N SER A 382 -17.10 -3.31 -29.62
CA SER A 382 -18.28 -3.97 -30.14
C SER A 382 -18.91 -3.13 -31.26
N PRO A 383 -19.44 -3.73 -32.32
CA PRO A 383 -19.84 -3.01 -33.52
C PRO A 383 -21.04 -2.08 -33.36
N GLY A 384 -20.91 -0.89 -33.77
CA GLY A 384 -21.94 0.11 -33.78
C GLY A 384 -21.32 1.52 -33.93
N SER A 385 -21.65 2.39 -34.88
CA SER A 385 -20.92 3.63 -35.09
C SER A 385 -21.75 4.91 -35.08
N ILE A 386 -21.34 5.88 -34.28
CA ILE A 386 -21.84 7.26 -34.33
C ILE A 386 -20.73 8.12 -34.89
N SER A 387 -20.96 8.80 -36.01
CA SER A 387 -20.02 9.76 -36.55
C SER A 387 -20.36 11.17 -36.08
N LYS A 388 -19.43 11.83 -35.42
CA LYS A 388 -19.56 13.19 -34.93
C LYS A 388 -18.27 13.96 -35.14
N SER A 389 -18.37 15.13 -35.74
CA SER A 389 -17.25 16.04 -35.93
C SER A 389 -17.18 17.02 -34.78
N PHE A 390 -15.96 17.33 -34.35
CA PHE A 390 -15.70 18.25 -33.26
C PHE A 390 -14.80 19.38 -33.74
N SER A 391 -15.06 20.58 -33.22
CA SER A 391 -14.30 21.78 -33.53
C SER A 391 -13.00 21.91 -32.73
N SER A 392 -12.85 21.11 -31.68
CA SER A 392 -11.64 21.08 -30.87
C SER A 392 -11.25 19.67 -30.51
N GLU A 393 -9.94 19.47 -30.36
CA GLU A 393 -9.38 18.21 -29.87
C GLU A 393 -9.97 17.81 -28.50
N LYS A 394 -10.17 18.80 -27.62
CA LYS A 394 -10.76 18.57 -26.31
C LYS A 394 -12.18 18.02 -26.38
N ASP A 395 -13.02 18.61 -27.23
CA ASP A 395 -14.42 18.17 -27.34
C ASP A 395 -14.52 16.78 -28.00
N ALA A 396 -13.64 16.48 -28.98
CA ALA A 396 -13.55 15.16 -29.56
C ALA A 396 -13.11 14.13 -28.52
N LEU A 397 -12.07 14.45 -27.77
CA LEU A 397 -11.55 13.58 -26.73
C LEU A 397 -12.52 13.41 -25.55
N ALA A 398 -13.25 14.46 -25.18
CA ALA A 398 -14.32 14.36 -24.18
C ALA A 398 -15.46 13.41 -24.62
N TYR A 399 -15.66 13.28 -25.92
CA TYR A 399 -16.67 12.39 -26.46
C TYR A 399 -16.17 10.96 -26.71
N ILE A 400 -14.86 10.77 -26.94
CA ILE A 400 -14.24 9.45 -27.11
C ILE A 400 -14.26 8.62 -25.83
N GLY A 401 -14.50 9.22 -24.72
CA GLY A 401 -14.61 8.52 -23.53
C GLY A 401 -15.71 7.48 -23.54
N TYR A 402 -15.39 6.30 -23.78
CA TYR A 402 -16.37 5.31 -24.05
C TYR A 402 -16.26 4.09 -23.15
N LYS A 403 -17.37 3.44 -22.92
CA LYS A 403 -17.54 2.30 -22.03
C LYS A 403 -16.52 1.17 -22.25
N ASN A 404 -15.99 1.06 -23.46
CA ASN A 404 -15.05 0.00 -23.83
C ASN A 404 -13.64 0.55 -24.18
N LEU A 405 -13.50 1.83 -24.42
CA LEU A 405 -12.22 2.45 -24.71
C LEU A 405 -11.57 2.90 -23.42
N ARG A 406 -10.56 2.20 -22.95
CA ARG A 406 -9.92 2.48 -21.66
C ARG A 406 -8.75 3.44 -21.77
N SER A 407 -7.94 3.33 -22.80
CA SER A 407 -6.87 4.26 -23.08
C SER A 407 -6.34 4.11 -24.50
N PHE A 408 -5.92 5.19 -25.12
CA PHE A 408 -5.17 5.17 -26.37
C PHE A 408 -4.19 6.34 -26.41
N ALA A 409 -3.15 6.22 -27.21
CA ALA A 409 -2.13 7.23 -27.34
C ALA A 409 -2.43 8.10 -28.56
N LEU A 410 -2.37 9.42 -28.38
CA LEU A 410 -2.55 10.40 -29.44
C LEU A 410 -1.20 10.99 -29.85
N PRO A 411 -0.94 11.20 -31.14
CA PRO A 411 0.22 11.95 -31.59
C PRO A 411 0.14 13.43 -31.16
N GLN A 412 1.27 14.04 -30.87
CA GLN A 412 1.33 15.43 -30.41
C GLN A 412 0.84 16.47 -31.42
N LYS A 413 0.69 16.12 -32.70
CA LYS A 413 0.41 17.07 -33.81
C LYS A 413 -0.83 16.66 -34.59
N ALA A 414 -1.88 16.32 -33.89
CA ALA A 414 -3.18 16.08 -34.52
C ALA A 414 -3.86 17.42 -34.82
N ASP A 415 -4.27 17.64 -36.07
CA ASP A 415 -4.98 18.86 -36.50
C ASP A 415 -6.49 18.75 -36.28
N SER A 416 -7.02 17.55 -36.39
CA SER A 416 -8.42 17.24 -36.06
C SER A 416 -8.58 15.83 -35.53
N ILE A 417 -9.61 15.64 -34.71
CA ILE A 417 -10.03 14.34 -34.24
C ILE A 417 -11.49 14.19 -34.59
N SER A 418 -11.83 13.15 -35.35
CA SER A 418 -13.21 12.73 -35.53
C SER A 418 -13.46 11.43 -34.78
N VAL A 419 -14.60 11.35 -34.14
CA VAL A 419 -15.01 10.16 -33.40
C VAL A 419 -16.23 9.61 -34.09
N THR A 420 -16.17 8.33 -34.45
CA THR A 420 -17.31 7.59 -34.96
C THR A 420 -17.68 6.55 -33.92
N ALA A 421 -18.85 6.70 -33.33
CA ALA A 421 -19.42 5.70 -32.44
C ALA A 421 -20.43 4.86 -33.24
N THR A 422 -20.32 3.56 -33.16
CA THR A 422 -21.19 2.62 -33.85
C THR A 422 -21.89 1.69 -32.88
#